data_81e396d9041cfcc76a08c982539bfb10
#
_entry.id   81e396d9041cfcc76a08c982539bfb10
#
_cell.length_a   1.000
_cell.length_b   1.000
_cell.length_c   1.000
_cell.angle_alpha   90.00
_cell.angle_beta   90.00
_cell.angle_gamma   90.00
#
_symmetry.space_group_name_H-M   'P 1'
#
loop_
_entity.id
_entity.type
_entity.pdbx_description
1 polymer ?
#
loop_
_entity_poly.entity_id
_entity_poly.type
_entity_poly.pdbx_seq_one_letter_code
_entity_poly.pdbx_strand_id
1 'polypeptide(L)' 'MWQVVYIASSEEEADNILKIMEKEGFMVQIDDAGSGSYQVKVPASEAEEAYSCLHKNF' A
#
# COMPACT_ATOMS: atom_id res chain seq x y z
N MET A 1 -3.70 12.84 -6.86
CA MET A 1 -4.30 12.59 -5.53
C MET A 1 -3.93 11.20 -5.05
N TRP A 2 -3.57 11.07 -3.79
CA TRP A 2 -3.23 9.79 -3.20
C TRP A 2 -4.47 9.12 -2.61
N GLN A 3 -4.53 7.82 -2.71
CA GLN A 3 -5.66 7.04 -2.19
C GLN A 3 -5.14 5.89 -1.33
N VAL A 4 -5.73 5.70 -0.16
CA VAL A 4 -5.38 4.60 0.73
C VAL A 4 -5.96 3.31 0.14
N VAL A 5 -5.11 2.32 -0.08
CA VAL A 5 -5.53 1.03 -0.63
C VAL A 5 -5.40 -0.11 0.37
N TYR A 6 -4.69 0.12 1.47
CA TYR A 6 -4.51 -0.91 2.49
C TYR A 6 -4.09 -0.27 3.81
N ILE A 7 -4.52 -0.88 4.91
CA ILE A 7 -4.10 -0.46 6.26
C ILE A 7 -3.29 -1.62 6.82
N ALA A 8 -1.99 -1.38 7.01
CA ALA A 8 -1.10 -2.38 7.58
C ALA A 8 -1.12 -2.26 9.11
N SER A 9 -1.04 -3.38 9.80
CA SER A 9 -1.10 -3.41 11.26
C SER A 9 0.28 -3.33 11.90
N SER A 10 1.34 -3.30 11.11
CA SER A 10 2.70 -3.17 11.61
C SER A 10 3.58 -2.56 10.54
N GLU A 11 4.73 -2.03 10.97
CA GLU A 11 5.72 -1.49 10.05
C GLU A 11 6.26 -2.58 9.12
N GLU A 12 6.46 -3.77 9.65
CA GLU A 12 6.95 -4.90 8.86
C GLU A 12 5.98 -5.26 7.74
N GLU A 13 4.69 -5.29 8.05
CA GLU A 13 3.68 -5.58 7.05
C GLU A 13 3.64 -4.49 5.98
N ALA A 14 3.69 -3.23 6.41
CA ALA A 14 3.71 -2.10 5.47
C ALA A 14 4.92 -2.18 4.54
N ASP A 15 6.09 -2.51 5.10
CA ASP A 15 7.31 -2.60 4.32
C ASP A 15 7.24 -3.74 3.30
N ASN A 16 6.67 -4.86 3.68
CA ASN A 16 6.48 -5.98 2.76
C ASN A 16 5.56 -5.61 1.60
N ILE A 17 4.47 -4.91 1.92
CA ILE A 17 3.53 -4.46 0.90
C ILE A 17 4.20 -3.47 -0.04
N LEU A 18 4.97 -2.54 0.52
CA LEU A 18 5.71 -1.56 -0.26
C LEU A 18 6.63 -2.24 -1.27
N LYS A 19 7.39 -3.22 -0.80
CA LYS A 19 8.34 -3.93 -1.67
C LYS A 19 7.63 -4.66 -2.80
N ILE A 20 6.54 -5.33 -2.50
CA ILE A 20 5.77 -6.07 -3.50
C ILE A 20 5.20 -5.13 -4.55
N MET A 21 4.63 -4.03 -4.11
CA MET A 21 4.00 -3.07 -5.02
C MET A 21 5.03 -2.33 -5.86
N GLU A 22 6.18 -1.98 -5.29
CA GLU A 22 7.24 -1.34 -6.05
C GLU A 22 7.79 -2.28 -7.12
N LYS A 23 7.88 -3.56 -6.80
CA LYS A 23 8.32 -4.57 -7.75
C LYS A 23 7.36 -4.67 -8.93
N GLU A 24 6.08 -4.42 -8.68
CA GLU A 24 5.04 -4.43 -9.73
C GLU A 24 4.98 -3.10 -10.48
N GLY A 25 5.76 -2.12 -10.08
CA GLY A 25 5.83 -0.86 -10.79
C GLY A 25 4.94 0.25 -10.25
N PHE A 26 4.36 0.07 -9.07
CA PHE A 26 3.49 1.09 -8.47
C PHE A 26 4.29 2.17 -7.74
N MET A 27 3.76 3.38 -7.74
CA MET A 27 4.25 4.43 -6.85
C MET A 27 3.50 4.26 -5.54
N VAL A 28 4.24 4.10 -4.44
CA VAL A 28 3.63 3.80 -3.14
C VAL A 28 4.13 4.77 -2.09
N GLN A 29 3.25 5.19 -1.20
CA GLN A 29 3.58 6.03 -0.07
C GLN A 29 3.00 5.38 1.19
N ILE A 30 3.83 5.30 2.24
CA ILE A 30 3.39 4.75 3.52
C ILE A 30 3.31 5.90 4.52
N ASP A 31 2.16 6.04 5.17
CA ASP A 31 1.95 7.04 6.21
C ASP A 31 1.63 6.36 7.53
N ASP A 32 2.24 6.85 8.59
CA ASP A 32 1.97 6.39 9.96
C ASP A 32 0.61 6.95 10.40
N ALA A 33 -0.31 6.08 10.74
CA ALA A 33 -1.65 6.48 11.17
C ALA A 33 -1.73 6.77 12.67
N GLY A 34 -0.63 6.62 13.41
CA GLY A 34 -0.55 7.04 14.79
C GLY A 34 -0.93 6.03 15.86
N SER A 35 -1.51 4.90 15.52
CA SER A 35 -1.93 3.90 16.50
C SER A 35 -1.34 2.52 16.20
N GLY A 36 -0.13 2.50 15.67
CA GLY A 36 0.51 1.26 15.27
C GLY A 36 0.06 0.78 13.92
N SER A 37 -0.75 1.57 13.23
CA SER A 37 -1.23 1.24 11.90
C SER A 37 -0.52 2.11 10.86
N TYR A 38 -0.43 1.62 9.65
CA TYR A 38 0.21 2.34 8.55
C TYR A 38 -0.70 2.31 7.34
N GLN A 39 -0.88 3.47 6.71
CA GLN A 39 -1.70 3.60 5.53
C GLN A 39 -0.83 3.42 4.30
N VAL A 40 -1.21 2.50 3.44
CA VAL A 40 -0.53 2.28 2.16
C VAL A 40 -1.31 3.05 1.10
N LYS A 41 -0.65 3.99 0.44
CA LYS A 41 -1.29 4.87 -0.52
C LYS A 41 -0.67 4.75 -1.90
N VAL A 42 -1.51 4.89 -2.92
CA VAL A 42 -1.06 4.96 -4.31
C VAL A 42 -1.80 6.11 -4.99
N PRO A 43 -1.32 6.58 -6.15
CA PRO A 43 -2.09 7.57 -6.90
C PRO A 43 -3.47 7.03 -7.23
N ALA A 44 -4.49 7.87 -7.18
CA ALA A 44 -5.86 7.45 -7.42
C ALA A 44 -6.03 6.74 -8.77
N SER A 45 -5.28 7.17 -9.77
CA SER A 45 -5.33 6.56 -11.10
C SER A 45 -4.83 5.12 -11.13
N GLU A 46 -4.10 4.70 -10.10
CA GLU A 46 -3.55 3.35 -10.00
C GLU A 46 -4.25 2.50 -8.94
N ALA A 47 -5.25 3.06 -8.27
CA ALA A 47 -5.89 2.39 -7.15
C ALA A 47 -6.52 1.05 -7.52
N GLU A 48 -7.21 0.97 -8.65
CA GLU A 48 -7.83 -0.28 -9.07
C GLU A 48 -6.81 -1.37 -9.33
N GLU A 49 -5.72 -1.02 -10.00
CA GLU A 49 -4.65 -1.98 -10.26
C GLU A 49 -3.96 -2.38 -8.98
N ALA A 50 -3.80 -1.43 -8.05
CA ALA A 50 -3.21 -1.72 -6.76
C ALA A 50 -4.07 -2.68 -5.95
N TYR A 51 -5.38 -2.49 -5.94
CA TYR A 51 -6.29 -3.43 -5.28
C TYR A 51 -6.17 -4.83 -5.88
N SER A 52 -6.09 -4.91 -7.19
CA SER A 52 -5.93 -6.18 -7.88
C SER A 52 -4.61 -6.86 -7.49
N CYS A 53 -3.55 -6.08 -7.43
CA CYS A 53 -2.24 -6.58 -7.01
C CYS A 53 -2.27 -7.12 -5.58
N LEU A 54 -2.87 -6.37 -4.66
CA LEU A 54 -2.97 -6.78 -3.27
C LEU A 54 -3.82 -8.03 -3.11
N HIS A 55 -4.93 -8.09 -3.82
CA HIS A 55 -5.83 -9.25 -3.77
C HIS A 55 -5.14 -10.51 -4.30
N LYS A 56 -4.29 -10.36 -5.29
CA LYS A 56 -3.57 -11.47 -5.88
C LYS A 56 -2.47 -12.00 -4.98
N ASN A 57 -1.83 -11.13 -4.20
CA ASN A 57 -0.66 -11.48 -3.38
C ASN A 57 -0.97 -11.69 -1.91
N PHE A 58 -2.15 -11.31 -1.47
CA PHE A 58 -2.57 -11.43 -0.06
C PHE A 58 -4.02 -11.97 0.06
#